data_ec42447bdc6d8580b34ea5a4b015379a
#
_entry.id   ec42447bdc6d8580b34ea5a4b015379a
#
_cell.length_a   1.000
_cell.length_b   1.000
_cell.length_c   1.000
_cell.angle_alpha   90.00
_cell.angle_beta   90.00
_cell.angle_gamma   90.00
#
_symmetry.space_group_name_H-M   'P 1'
#
loop_
_entity.id
_entity.type
_entity.pdbx_description
1 polymer ?
#
loop_
_entity_poly.entity_id
_entity_poly.type
_entity_poly.pdbx_seq_one_letter_code
_entity_poly.pdbx_strand_id
1 'polypeptide(L)'
;MDSITLTAATLAGNERGRATDIFIEADRIADLQPTGARPPQGTVIDASRLLVTPGFIDGHHHSHENYLKGRFEGQPLELVMNFVRPLKPVPLTARQVYVRTLISAIQAIRSGATTLVDDMNVSPMLDRSHVDAAFQAYEDCGIRALLGFTLFDRPFFRAMPFVEEEFPAELLAQLDAVRPTPAGDILALAREMARSRHPSEHRVGYIVAPSAPQRCTDDFLKATRSLADEFDLPVMTHVQETRLQAVTGQIMYGSSMFAHLDRLGFLKEKTALIHAVWLTPADISIIAASGASVQHNPTVNMKLGSGLMPMREMLDAGINVSLGTDGCGLVETADMLRAVSNTAYVQKLRGNDPDRWITAPEAFHAATKGGARALGLEKQIGEIKVGMKADLSGYSLDQIAFVPLNDPIRQLVYAETGSGLRLSIVDGTVIFRDGKLTLIDEAAILREAQEIHAELEPIITAVEESVAPLLAPYRRIHARCLCHPIASDTYPARFECAL
;
A
#
# COMPACT_ATOMS: atom_id res chain seq x y z
N MET A 1 -33.20 -5.39 -6.68
CA MET A 1 -31.83 -5.15 -6.10
C MET A 1 -31.56 -6.38 -5.28
N ASP A 2 -30.40 -6.98 -5.50
CA ASP A 2 -30.02 -8.17 -4.76
C ASP A 2 -29.76 -7.76 -3.30
N SER A 3 -30.38 -8.45 -2.37
CA SER A 3 -30.16 -8.27 -0.94
C SER A 3 -29.46 -9.50 -0.37
N ILE A 4 -28.60 -9.27 0.64
CA ILE A 4 -27.90 -10.34 1.38
C ILE A 4 -28.18 -10.15 2.86
N THR A 5 -28.45 -11.23 3.58
CA THR A 5 -28.47 -11.23 5.04
C THR A 5 -27.40 -12.17 5.58
N LEU A 6 -26.43 -11.64 6.32
CA LEU A 6 -25.53 -12.46 7.13
C LEU A 6 -26.20 -12.69 8.48
N THR A 7 -26.50 -13.93 8.82
CA THR A 7 -27.22 -14.25 10.08
C THR A 7 -26.26 -14.68 11.18
N ALA A 8 -26.52 -14.21 12.39
CA ALA A 8 -25.83 -14.60 13.64
C ALA A 8 -24.33 -14.33 13.68
N ALA A 9 -23.84 -13.29 12.97
CA ALA A 9 -22.40 -12.93 12.91
C ALA A 9 -21.85 -12.45 14.27
N THR A 10 -20.64 -12.87 14.62
CA THR A 10 -19.84 -12.20 15.66
C THR A 10 -19.12 -11.03 15.04
N LEU A 11 -19.45 -9.79 15.45
CA LEU A 11 -18.79 -8.61 14.92
C LEU A 11 -17.49 -8.28 15.67
N ALA A 12 -16.48 -7.86 14.92
CA ALA A 12 -15.27 -7.28 15.50
C ALA A 12 -15.61 -6.01 16.29
N GLY A 13 -15.23 -5.97 17.58
CA GLY A 13 -15.50 -4.83 18.46
C GLY A 13 -16.82 -4.86 19.24
N ASN A 14 -17.70 -5.82 19.02
CA ASN A 14 -18.89 -6.00 19.84
C ASN A 14 -18.58 -6.73 21.17
N GLU A 15 -19.48 -6.52 22.15
CA GLU A 15 -19.44 -7.29 23.41
C GLU A 15 -19.54 -8.79 23.13
N ARG A 16 -18.78 -9.57 23.92
CA ARG A 16 -18.74 -11.04 23.81
C ARG A 16 -20.15 -11.63 23.85
N GLY A 17 -20.45 -12.52 22.89
CA GLY A 17 -21.67 -13.30 22.86
C GLY A 17 -22.88 -12.62 22.23
N ARG A 18 -22.75 -11.42 21.71
CA ARG A 18 -23.83 -10.71 21.00
C ARG A 18 -23.75 -11.02 19.51
N ALA A 19 -24.51 -12.01 19.06
CA ALA A 19 -24.68 -12.30 17.64
C ALA A 19 -25.58 -11.25 16.97
N THR A 20 -25.19 -10.84 15.75
CA THR A 20 -25.83 -9.76 15.00
C THR A 20 -26.16 -10.23 13.58
N ASP A 21 -27.38 -9.92 13.11
CA ASP A 21 -27.73 -10.07 11.71
C ASP A 21 -27.37 -8.79 10.94
N ILE A 22 -26.68 -8.93 9.81
CA ILE A 22 -26.27 -7.83 8.94
C ILE A 22 -27.13 -7.89 7.68
N PHE A 23 -27.93 -6.86 7.46
CA PHE A 23 -28.75 -6.71 6.25
C PHE A 23 -28.02 -5.81 5.25
N ILE A 24 -27.80 -6.33 4.05
CA ILE A 24 -27.14 -5.63 2.95
C ILE A 24 -28.17 -5.44 1.83
N GLU A 25 -28.33 -4.21 1.39
CA GLU A 25 -29.19 -3.85 0.24
C GLU A 25 -28.33 -3.12 -0.80
N ALA A 26 -28.30 -3.64 -2.00
CA ALA A 26 -27.40 -3.19 -3.06
C ALA A 26 -25.92 -3.20 -2.59
N ASP A 27 -25.28 -2.05 -2.47
CA ASP A 27 -23.89 -1.91 -2.13
C ASP A 27 -23.63 -1.55 -0.65
N ARG A 28 -24.70 -1.46 0.20
CA ARG A 28 -24.60 -0.89 1.54
C ARG A 28 -25.16 -1.79 2.64
N ILE A 29 -24.62 -1.57 3.83
CA ILE A 29 -25.20 -2.09 5.07
C ILE A 29 -26.48 -1.29 5.35
N ALA A 30 -27.63 -1.93 5.15
CA ALA A 30 -28.94 -1.31 5.34
C ALA A 30 -29.39 -1.31 6.80
N ASP A 31 -29.06 -2.40 7.54
CA ASP A 31 -29.48 -2.56 8.93
C ASP A 31 -28.55 -3.52 9.70
N LEU A 32 -28.50 -3.37 11.03
CA LEU A 32 -27.80 -4.23 11.99
C LEU A 32 -28.76 -4.54 13.13
N GLN A 33 -29.13 -5.80 13.30
CA GLN A 33 -30.11 -6.22 14.31
C GLN A 33 -29.58 -7.36 15.18
N PRO A 34 -30.02 -7.45 16.45
CA PRO A 34 -29.84 -8.67 17.22
C PRO A 34 -30.40 -9.86 16.44
N THR A 35 -29.69 -11.00 16.47
CA THR A 35 -30.08 -12.20 15.74
C THR A 35 -31.50 -12.62 16.01
N GLY A 36 -32.26 -12.80 14.92
CA GLY A 36 -33.67 -13.21 14.95
C GLY A 36 -34.66 -12.08 15.26
N ALA A 37 -34.22 -10.82 15.43
CA ALA A 37 -35.10 -9.69 15.66
C ALA A 37 -35.94 -9.32 14.41
N ARG A 38 -35.45 -9.68 13.22
CA ARG A 38 -36.10 -9.46 11.92
C ARG A 38 -35.90 -10.69 11.03
N PRO A 39 -36.89 -11.11 10.20
CA PRO A 39 -36.67 -12.17 9.22
C PRO A 39 -35.55 -11.81 8.23
N PRO A 40 -34.66 -12.76 7.86
CA PRO A 40 -33.67 -12.55 6.84
C PRO A 40 -34.31 -12.26 5.47
N GLN A 41 -33.59 -11.52 4.63
CA GLN A 41 -34.04 -11.11 3.29
C GLN A 41 -33.00 -11.44 2.24
N GLY A 42 -33.42 -11.72 1.02
CA GLY A 42 -32.57 -12.03 -0.11
C GLY A 42 -31.73 -13.30 0.05
N THR A 43 -30.48 -13.27 -0.36
CA THR A 43 -29.54 -14.38 -0.16
C THR A 43 -29.12 -14.45 1.30
N VAL A 44 -29.45 -15.57 1.97
CA VAL A 44 -29.08 -15.78 3.38
C VAL A 44 -27.77 -16.52 3.46
N ILE A 45 -26.83 -15.96 4.21
CA ILE A 45 -25.53 -16.55 4.51
C ILE A 45 -25.46 -16.76 6.02
N ASP A 46 -25.31 -18.01 6.45
CA ASP A 46 -25.08 -18.34 7.86
C ASP A 46 -23.68 -17.88 8.29
N ALA A 47 -23.62 -16.89 9.16
CA ALA A 47 -22.41 -16.32 9.74
C ALA A 47 -22.24 -16.67 11.22
N SER A 48 -23.02 -17.65 11.76
CA SER A 48 -22.99 -18.03 13.18
C SER A 48 -21.62 -18.51 13.70
N ARG A 49 -20.77 -18.95 12.77
CA ARG A 49 -19.40 -19.38 13.05
C ARG A 49 -18.34 -18.45 12.45
N LEU A 50 -18.71 -17.21 12.12
CA LEU A 50 -17.82 -16.21 11.54
C LEU A 50 -17.57 -15.03 12.48
N LEU A 51 -16.30 -14.63 12.60
CA LEU A 51 -15.91 -13.30 13.00
C LEU A 51 -16.00 -12.41 11.75
N VAL A 52 -16.96 -11.49 11.73
CA VAL A 52 -17.12 -10.53 10.63
C VAL A 52 -16.44 -9.22 11.02
N THR A 53 -15.57 -8.75 10.14
CA THR A 53 -14.80 -7.51 10.28
C THR A 53 -15.09 -6.57 9.10
N PRO A 54 -14.83 -5.26 9.23
CA PRO A 54 -14.56 -4.46 8.04
C PRO A 54 -13.42 -5.13 7.28
N GLY A 55 -13.47 -5.15 5.95
CA GLY A 55 -12.36 -5.63 5.15
C GLY A 55 -11.11 -4.79 5.37
N PHE A 56 -9.94 -5.40 5.32
CA PHE A 56 -8.69 -4.67 5.38
C PHE A 56 -8.53 -3.75 4.16
N ILE A 57 -7.83 -2.64 4.38
CA ILE A 57 -7.45 -1.67 3.36
C ILE A 57 -5.93 -1.73 3.22
N ASP A 58 -5.46 -2.29 2.11
CA ASP A 58 -4.06 -2.22 1.72
C ASP A 58 -3.80 -0.86 1.08
N GLY A 59 -3.32 0.07 1.89
CA GLY A 59 -3.19 1.47 1.50
C GLY A 59 -1.99 1.78 0.60
N HIS A 60 -1.13 0.79 0.31
CA HIS A 60 0.00 0.95 -0.60
C HIS A 60 0.54 -0.38 -1.09
N HIS A 61 0.58 -0.54 -2.41
CA HIS A 61 1.05 -1.73 -3.10
C HIS A 61 1.65 -1.37 -4.46
N HIS A 62 2.44 -2.30 -5.03
CA HIS A 62 3.03 -2.20 -6.37
C HIS A 62 2.75 -3.47 -7.19
N SER A 63 1.67 -3.49 -7.96
CA SER A 63 1.29 -4.67 -8.76
C SER A 63 2.32 -5.04 -9.83
N HIS A 64 3.11 -4.07 -10.29
CA HIS A 64 4.09 -4.26 -11.34
C HIS A 64 5.27 -5.17 -10.96
N GLU A 65 5.41 -5.53 -9.69
CA GLU A 65 6.52 -6.35 -9.19
C GLU A 65 6.20 -7.85 -9.10
N ASN A 66 4.99 -8.30 -9.42
CA ASN A 66 4.57 -9.68 -9.18
C ASN A 66 5.39 -10.75 -9.92
N TYR A 67 5.98 -10.44 -11.07
CA TYR A 67 6.87 -11.37 -11.77
C TYR A 67 8.30 -11.41 -11.21
N LEU A 68 8.61 -10.59 -10.19
CA LEU A 68 9.93 -10.48 -9.59
C LEU A 68 10.03 -11.14 -8.20
N LYS A 69 8.99 -11.83 -7.74
CA LYS A 69 8.99 -12.52 -6.44
C LYS A 69 10.15 -13.51 -6.32
N GLY A 70 10.80 -13.49 -5.15
CA GLY A 70 11.90 -14.41 -4.82
C GLY A 70 13.23 -14.11 -5.51
N ARG A 71 13.38 -12.98 -6.22
CA ARG A 71 14.60 -12.66 -6.97
C ARG A 71 15.61 -11.85 -6.18
N PHE A 72 15.18 -11.08 -5.19
CA PHE A 72 16.05 -10.12 -4.50
C PHE A 72 16.06 -10.37 -2.99
N GLU A 73 17.26 -10.42 -2.43
CA GLU A 73 17.47 -10.53 -0.99
C GLU A 73 18.73 -9.78 -0.55
N GLY A 74 18.71 -9.26 0.68
CA GLY A 74 19.88 -8.67 1.33
C GLY A 74 20.39 -7.38 0.66
N GLN A 75 19.51 -6.60 0.03
CA GLN A 75 19.88 -5.35 -0.62
C GLN A 75 19.01 -4.19 -0.08
N PRO A 76 19.62 -3.00 0.17
CA PRO A 76 18.87 -1.81 0.50
C PRO A 76 18.10 -1.29 -0.72
N LEU A 77 17.08 -0.44 -0.46
CA LEU A 77 16.18 0.12 -1.47
C LEU A 77 16.93 0.64 -2.70
N GLU A 78 17.96 1.44 -2.51
CA GLU A 78 18.67 2.16 -3.58
C GLU A 78 19.36 1.22 -4.58
N LEU A 79 19.68 0.01 -4.15
CA LEU A 79 20.25 -1.00 -5.03
C LEU A 79 19.13 -1.80 -5.73
N VAL A 80 18.15 -2.30 -4.96
CA VAL A 80 17.10 -3.16 -5.52
C VAL A 80 16.20 -2.41 -6.51
N MET A 81 16.01 -1.10 -6.34
CA MET A 81 15.22 -0.27 -7.26
C MET A 81 15.72 -0.30 -8.71
N ASN A 82 17.02 -0.56 -8.94
CA ASN A 82 17.54 -0.69 -10.29
C ASN A 82 17.07 -1.96 -11.01
N PHE A 83 16.65 -2.97 -10.25
CA PHE A 83 16.10 -4.22 -10.78
C PHE A 83 14.58 -4.13 -10.96
N VAL A 84 13.86 -3.53 -10.01
CA VAL A 84 12.39 -3.42 -10.09
C VAL A 84 11.94 -2.32 -11.05
N ARG A 85 12.79 -1.31 -11.29
CA ARG A 85 12.56 -0.19 -12.22
C ARG A 85 13.77 0.03 -13.13
N PRO A 86 14.14 -0.97 -13.95
CA PRO A 86 15.33 -0.88 -14.79
C PRO A 86 15.15 0.18 -15.90
N LEU A 87 16.29 0.69 -16.39
CA LEU A 87 16.28 1.67 -17.50
C LEU A 87 15.73 1.08 -18.81
N LYS A 88 15.96 -0.21 -19.01
CA LYS A 88 15.35 -0.97 -20.10
C LYS A 88 14.34 -1.93 -19.48
N PRO A 89 13.05 -1.57 -19.48
CA PRO A 89 12.05 -2.41 -18.85
C PRO A 89 11.82 -3.70 -19.66
N VAL A 90 11.34 -4.73 -18.97
CA VAL A 90 10.80 -5.91 -19.61
C VAL A 90 9.58 -5.50 -20.44
N PRO A 91 9.55 -5.71 -21.75
CA PRO A 91 8.38 -5.39 -22.55
C PRO A 91 7.23 -6.33 -22.19
N LEU A 92 6.08 -5.76 -21.86
CA LEU A 92 4.88 -6.53 -21.52
C LEU A 92 3.76 -6.21 -22.49
N THR A 93 2.93 -7.20 -22.77
CA THR A 93 1.62 -7.00 -23.42
C THR A 93 0.58 -6.55 -22.38
N ALA A 94 -0.51 -5.95 -22.83
CA ALA A 94 -1.63 -5.60 -21.97
C ALA A 94 -2.18 -6.82 -21.19
N ARG A 95 -2.22 -8.03 -21.83
CA ARG A 95 -2.65 -9.27 -21.17
C ARG A 95 -1.69 -9.68 -20.04
N GLN A 96 -0.40 -9.55 -20.22
CA GLN A 96 0.59 -9.85 -19.19
C GLN A 96 0.48 -8.87 -18.01
N VAL A 97 0.19 -7.59 -18.27
CA VAL A 97 -0.10 -6.60 -17.22
C VAL A 97 -1.40 -6.95 -16.50
N TYR A 98 -2.46 -7.32 -17.19
CA TYR A 98 -3.73 -7.76 -16.59
C TYR A 98 -3.53 -8.94 -15.64
N VAL A 99 -2.84 -10.01 -16.09
CA VAL A 99 -2.58 -11.21 -15.26
C VAL A 99 -1.72 -10.85 -14.05
N ARG A 100 -0.67 -10.06 -14.23
CA ARG A 100 0.19 -9.57 -13.15
C ARG A 100 -0.58 -8.81 -12.08
N THR A 101 -1.51 -7.96 -12.50
CA THR A 101 -2.36 -7.17 -11.60
C THR A 101 -3.36 -8.06 -10.86
N LEU A 102 -3.95 -9.06 -11.54
CA LEU A 102 -4.82 -10.04 -10.88
C LEU A 102 -4.12 -10.84 -9.77
N ILE A 103 -2.83 -11.16 -9.93
CA ILE A 103 -2.07 -11.82 -8.85
C ILE A 103 -2.06 -10.98 -7.57
N SER A 104 -1.90 -9.66 -7.68
CA SER A 104 -2.02 -8.75 -6.53
C SER A 104 -3.39 -8.81 -5.89
N ALA A 105 -4.45 -8.68 -6.70
CA ALA A 105 -5.82 -8.71 -6.22
C ALA A 105 -6.16 -10.04 -5.52
N ILE A 106 -5.75 -11.18 -6.09
CA ILE A 106 -5.96 -12.52 -5.51
C ILE A 106 -5.29 -12.61 -4.13
N GLN A 107 -4.05 -12.16 -4.00
CA GLN A 107 -3.34 -12.20 -2.71
C GLN A 107 -3.98 -11.28 -1.67
N ALA A 108 -4.33 -10.05 -2.07
CA ALA A 108 -5.01 -9.11 -1.20
C ALA A 108 -6.35 -9.68 -0.69
N ILE A 109 -7.21 -10.20 -1.57
CA ILE A 109 -8.49 -10.81 -1.19
C ILE A 109 -8.26 -11.99 -0.23
N ARG A 110 -7.29 -12.87 -0.49
CA ARG A 110 -6.99 -14.04 0.36
C ARG A 110 -6.45 -13.66 1.73
N SER A 111 -5.94 -12.45 1.91
CA SER A 111 -5.53 -11.91 3.21
C SER A 111 -6.65 -11.12 3.93
N GLY A 112 -7.86 -11.09 3.36
CA GLY A 112 -9.01 -10.37 3.91
C GLY A 112 -9.06 -8.89 3.55
N ALA A 113 -8.26 -8.43 2.58
CA ALA A 113 -8.38 -7.08 2.07
C ALA A 113 -9.60 -6.98 1.11
N THR A 114 -10.37 -5.91 1.27
CA THR A 114 -11.46 -5.53 0.36
C THR A 114 -11.11 -4.31 -0.47
N THR A 115 -10.06 -3.59 -0.08
CA THR A 115 -9.57 -2.40 -0.77
C THR A 115 -8.05 -2.50 -0.94
N LEU A 116 -7.56 -2.14 -2.14
CA LEU A 116 -6.14 -2.11 -2.50
C LEU A 116 -5.80 -0.77 -3.17
N VAL A 117 -4.69 -0.16 -2.76
CA VAL A 117 -4.13 1.04 -3.41
C VAL A 117 -2.87 0.64 -4.17
N ASP A 118 -2.89 0.75 -5.48
CA ASP A 118 -1.78 0.34 -6.36
C ASP A 118 -1.07 1.56 -6.96
N ASP A 119 0.23 1.72 -6.67
CA ASP A 119 1.12 2.65 -7.37
C ASP A 119 1.87 1.89 -8.47
N MET A 120 1.22 1.76 -9.62
CA MET A 120 1.76 1.01 -10.76
C MET A 120 2.85 1.80 -11.49
N ASN A 121 4.02 1.22 -11.70
CA ASN A 121 5.04 1.85 -12.52
C ASN A 121 4.70 1.71 -14.02
N VAL A 122 4.66 2.85 -14.71
CA VAL A 122 4.43 2.95 -16.17
C VAL A 122 5.66 3.49 -16.92
N SER A 123 6.77 3.67 -16.21
CA SER A 123 8.02 4.20 -16.79
C SER A 123 8.86 3.04 -17.39
N PRO A 124 9.73 3.32 -18.37
CA PRO A 124 10.05 4.63 -18.96
C PRO A 124 9.06 5.08 -20.04
N MET A 125 8.19 4.20 -20.53
CA MET A 125 7.24 4.51 -21.60
C MET A 125 5.81 4.32 -21.08
N LEU A 126 5.05 5.41 -21.11
CA LEU A 126 3.63 5.38 -20.80
C LEU A 126 2.88 4.62 -21.90
N ASP A 127 2.27 3.49 -21.52
CA ASP A 127 1.37 2.73 -22.40
C ASP A 127 -0.05 2.76 -21.81
N ARG A 128 -0.95 3.40 -22.52
CA ARG A 128 -2.36 3.50 -22.11
C ARG A 128 -3.00 2.13 -21.96
N SER A 129 -2.66 1.17 -22.83
CA SER A 129 -3.23 -0.18 -22.78
C SER A 129 -2.86 -0.93 -21.49
N HIS A 130 -1.70 -0.64 -20.92
CA HIS A 130 -1.28 -1.18 -19.62
C HIS A 130 -2.10 -0.63 -18.45
N VAL A 131 -2.40 0.68 -18.50
CA VAL A 131 -3.25 1.33 -17.48
C VAL A 131 -4.66 0.77 -17.55
N ASP A 132 -5.24 0.67 -18.74
CA ASP A 132 -6.58 0.10 -18.95
C ASP A 132 -6.65 -1.37 -18.52
N ALA A 133 -5.60 -2.15 -18.81
CA ALA A 133 -5.52 -3.56 -18.39
C ALA A 133 -5.48 -3.74 -16.87
N ALA A 134 -4.78 -2.84 -16.16
CA ALA A 134 -4.74 -2.86 -14.69
C ALA A 134 -6.10 -2.47 -14.09
N PHE A 135 -6.78 -1.43 -14.59
CA PHE A 135 -8.15 -1.10 -14.19
C PHE A 135 -9.09 -2.28 -14.40
N GLN A 136 -9.04 -2.91 -15.58
CA GLN A 136 -9.90 -4.04 -15.93
C GLN A 136 -9.67 -5.24 -15.00
N ALA A 137 -8.41 -5.52 -14.61
CA ALA A 137 -8.10 -6.60 -13.69
C ALA A 137 -8.78 -6.43 -12.31
N TYR A 138 -8.75 -5.22 -11.76
CA TYR A 138 -9.44 -4.92 -10.50
C TYR A 138 -10.96 -4.91 -10.65
N GLU A 139 -11.49 -4.47 -11.78
CA GLU A 139 -12.93 -4.53 -12.08
C GLU A 139 -13.41 -5.99 -12.11
N ASP A 140 -12.72 -6.87 -12.83
CA ASP A 140 -13.14 -8.27 -13.05
C ASP A 140 -13.06 -9.11 -11.77
N CYS A 141 -12.07 -8.87 -10.91
CA CYS A 141 -11.97 -9.64 -9.65
C CYS A 141 -12.89 -9.15 -8.53
N GLY A 142 -13.50 -7.99 -8.70
CA GLY A 142 -14.50 -7.45 -7.77
C GLY A 142 -13.94 -6.73 -6.54
N ILE A 143 -12.62 -6.62 -6.35
CA ILE A 143 -12.02 -5.86 -5.25
C ILE A 143 -12.23 -4.35 -5.46
N ARG A 144 -12.34 -3.57 -4.39
CA ARG A 144 -12.21 -2.10 -4.49
C ARG A 144 -10.73 -1.77 -4.70
N ALA A 145 -10.43 -0.85 -5.64
CA ALA A 145 -9.07 -0.42 -5.87
C ALA A 145 -8.98 1.08 -6.14
N LEU A 146 -7.88 1.69 -5.70
CA LEU A 146 -7.46 3.00 -6.17
C LEU A 146 -6.15 2.78 -6.93
N LEU A 147 -6.19 2.93 -8.25
CA LEU A 147 -5.01 2.77 -9.11
C LEU A 147 -4.39 4.15 -9.35
N GLY A 148 -3.16 4.32 -8.90
CA GLY A 148 -2.26 5.39 -9.34
C GLY A 148 -1.23 4.84 -10.31
N PHE A 149 -0.64 5.70 -11.10
CA PHE A 149 0.60 5.38 -11.79
C PHE A 149 1.67 6.36 -11.34
N THR A 150 2.88 5.83 -11.13
CA THR A 150 3.99 6.56 -10.54
C THR A 150 4.33 7.81 -11.36
N LEU A 151 4.07 8.99 -10.80
CA LEU A 151 4.32 10.28 -11.44
C LEU A 151 5.70 10.82 -11.03
N PHE A 152 6.56 11.15 -11.99
CA PHE A 152 7.85 11.79 -11.74
C PHE A 152 8.38 12.48 -13.01
N ASP A 153 9.25 13.46 -12.84
CA ASP A 153 9.94 14.17 -13.90
C ASP A 153 11.47 14.22 -13.71
N ARG A 154 11.97 13.56 -12.63
CA ARG A 154 13.41 13.42 -12.36
C ARG A 154 13.78 11.94 -12.35
N PRO A 155 14.79 11.50 -13.13
CA PRO A 155 15.29 10.12 -13.14
C PRO A 155 15.77 9.66 -11.77
N PHE A 156 15.69 8.35 -11.49
CA PHE A 156 16.04 7.79 -10.18
C PHE A 156 17.48 8.13 -9.75
N PHE A 157 18.46 7.98 -10.64
CA PHE A 157 19.86 8.29 -10.32
C PHE A 157 20.06 9.78 -9.99
N ARG A 158 19.29 10.71 -10.60
CA ARG A 158 19.34 12.15 -10.32
C ARG A 158 18.60 12.54 -9.01
N ALA A 159 17.93 11.61 -8.39
CA ALA A 159 17.24 11.79 -7.11
C ALA A 159 18.10 11.42 -5.89
N MET A 160 19.41 11.19 -6.09
CA MET A 160 20.36 10.82 -5.04
C MET A 160 21.47 11.85 -4.89
N PRO A 161 22.06 11.99 -3.68
CA PRO A 161 23.21 12.83 -3.48
C PRO A 161 24.48 12.16 -4.04
N PHE A 162 25.54 12.93 -4.25
CA PHE A 162 26.89 12.46 -4.61
C PHE A 162 26.99 11.73 -5.96
N VAL A 163 26.02 11.89 -6.84
CA VAL A 163 25.97 11.16 -8.13
C VAL A 163 27.15 11.56 -9.03
N GLU A 164 27.45 12.86 -9.11
CA GLU A 164 28.53 13.39 -9.95
C GLU A 164 29.91 12.91 -9.50
N GLU A 165 30.08 12.63 -8.20
CA GLU A 165 31.36 12.17 -7.63
C GLU A 165 31.54 10.66 -7.71
N GLU A 166 30.45 9.90 -7.66
CA GLU A 166 30.49 8.44 -7.52
C GLU A 166 30.28 7.69 -8.84
N PHE A 167 29.62 8.29 -9.80
CA PHE A 167 29.41 7.66 -11.10
C PHE A 167 30.50 8.03 -12.11
N PRO A 168 31.02 7.08 -12.90
CA PRO A 168 31.85 7.39 -14.05
C PRO A 168 31.11 8.31 -15.04
N ALA A 169 31.81 9.33 -15.56
CA ALA A 169 31.20 10.31 -16.47
C ALA A 169 30.56 9.68 -17.72
N GLU A 170 31.18 8.63 -18.27
CA GLU A 170 30.63 7.89 -19.42
C GLU A 170 29.31 7.19 -19.07
N LEU A 171 29.21 6.64 -17.87
CA LEU A 171 27.99 5.98 -17.39
C LEU A 171 26.88 7.01 -17.15
N LEU A 172 27.20 8.15 -16.56
CA LEU A 172 26.23 9.25 -16.40
C LEU A 172 25.69 9.74 -17.75
N ALA A 173 26.57 9.89 -18.73
CA ALA A 173 26.17 10.29 -20.09
C ALA A 173 25.20 9.28 -20.72
N GLN A 174 25.41 7.98 -20.50
CA GLN A 174 24.50 6.93 -20.96
C GLN A 174 23.14 6.99 -20.24
N LEU A 175 23.15 7.20 -18.91
CA LEU A 175 21.93 7.33 -18.12
C LEU A 175 21.12 8.57 -18.53
N ASP A 176 21.78 9.71 -18.74
CA ASP A 176 21.15 10.97 -19.18
C ASP A 176 20.62 10.91 -20.63
N ALA A 177 21.11 9.97 -21.43
CA ALA A 177 20.59 9.78 -22.79
C ALA A 177 19.21 9.10 -22.81
N VAL A 178 18.81 8.41 -21.74
CA VAL A 178 17.48 7.81 -21.63
C VAL A 178 16.43 8.91 -21.47
N ARG A 179 15.45 8.92 -22.35
CA ARG A 179 14.35 9.91 -22.30
C ARG A 179 13.10 9.22 -21.73
N PRO A 180 12.67 9.60 -20.52
CA PRO A 180 11.38 9.15 -19.99
C PRO A 180 10.23 9.80 -20.77
N THR A 181 9.02 9.27 -20.58
CA THR A 181 7.79 9.92 -21.05
C THR A 181 7.76 11.38 -20.58
N PRO A 182 7.45 12.33 -21.47
CA PRO A 182 7.36 13.74 -21.08
C PRO A 182 6.37 13.96 -19.92
N ALA A 183 6.73 14.80 -18.97
CA ALA A 183 5.91 15.10 -17.80
C ALA A 183 4.50 15.59 -18.18
N GLY A 184 4.39 16.36 -19.28
CA GLY A 184 3.09 16.84 -19.81
C GLY A 184 2.16 15.70 -20.22
N ASP A 185 2.69 14.65 -20.87
CA ASP A 185 1.90 13.50 -21.32
C ASP A 185 1.41 12.67 -20.13
N ILE A 186 2.27 12.51 -19.11
CA ILE A 186 1.92 11.82 -17.86
C ILE A 186 0.80 12.59 -17.14
N LEU A 187 0.92 13.91 -17.01
CA LEU A 187 -0.11 14.75 -16.37
C LEU A 187 -1.41 14.80 -17.18
N ALA A 188 -1.33 14.71 -18.51
CA ALA A 188 -2.53 14.63 -19.36
C ALA A 188 -3.32 13.35 -19.10
N LEU A 189 -2.65 12.19 -19.02
CA LEU A 189 -3.29 10.93 -18.67
C LEU A 189 -3.82 10.97 -17.23
N ALA A 190 -3.06 11.49 -16.28
CA ALA A 190 -3.49 11.64 -14.89
C ALA A 190 -4.80 12.46 -14.80
N ARG A 191 -4.90 13.55 -15.56
CA ARG A 191 -6.11 14.39 -15.64
C ARG A 191 -7.30 13.66 -16.27
N GLU A 192 -7.07 12.84 -17.27
CA GLU A 192 -8.11 11.99 -17.87
C GLU A 192 -8.66 10.99 -16.84
N MET A 193 -7.78 10.31 -16.12
CA MET A 193 -8.18 9.36 -15.06
C MET A 193 -8.91 10.08 -13.92
N ALA A 194 -8.45 11.26 -13.52
CA ALA A 194 -9.09 12.08 -12.51
C ALA A 194 -10.56 12.40 -12.86
N ARG A 195 -10.85 12.66 -14.12
CA ARG A 195 -12.21 12.94 -14.60
C ARG A 195 -13.11 11.71 -14.69
N SER A 196 -12.55 10.56 -15.06
CA SER A 196 -13.33 9.37 -15.42
C SER A 196 -13.38 8.30 -14.34
N ARG A 197 -12.56 8.42 -13.28
CA ARG A 197 -12.35 7.37 -12.27
C ARG A 197 -12.30 7.93 -10.85
N HIS A 198 -13.22 8.83 -10.49
CA HIS A 198 -13.27 9.37 -9.13
C HIS A 198 -13.63 8.26 -8.12
N PRO A 199 -12.85 8.08 -7.01
CA PRO A 199 -13.03 6.94 -6.10
C PRO A 199 -14.32 6.98 -5.27
N SER A 200 -15.01 8.12 -5.17
CA SER A 200 -16.33 8.20 -4.54
C SER A 200 -17.46 7.65 -5.42
N GLU A 201 -17.24 7.55 -6.73
CA GLU A 201 -18.23 7.15 -7.73
C GLU A 201 -17.94 5.77 -8.33
N HIS A 202 -16.66 5.39 -8.36
CA HIS A 202 -16.17 4.15 -8.95
C HIS A 202 -15.55 3.24 -7.90
N ARG A 203 -15.90 1.94 -7.91
CA ARG A 203 -15.27 0.92 -7.07
C ARG A 203 -13.77 0.79 -7.40
N VAL A 204 -13.41 0.92 -8.68
CA VAL A 204 -12.03 1.04 -9.14
C VAL A 204 -11.78 2.47 -9.58
N GLY A 205 -11.21 3.25 -8.67
CA GLY A 205 -10.95 4.68 -8.82
C GLY A 205 -9.50 5.02 -9.10
N TYR A 206 -9.22 6.32 -9.26
CA TYR A 206 -7.89 6.87 -9.47
C TYR A 206 -7.38 7.59 -8.22
N ILE A 207 -6.07 7.50 -7.96
CA ILE A 207 -5.33 8.26 -6.94
C ILE A 207 -4.12 8.96 -7.57
N VAL A 208 -3.82 10.18 -7.15
CA VAL A 208 -2.66 10.92 -7.63
C VAL A 208 -1.40 10.45 -6.89
N ALA A 209 -0.40 9.94 -7.62
CA ALA A 209 0.74 9.24 -7.04
C ALA A 209 2.11 9.83 -7.48
N PRO A 210 2.48 11.09 -7.09
CA PRO A 210 3.85 11.55 -7.28
C PRO A 210 4.81 10.65 -6.48
N SER A 211 5.82 10.14 -7.16
CA SER A 211 6.71 9.07 -6.67
C SER A 211 7.34 9.41 -5.31
N ALA A 212 8.07 10.51 -5.24
CA ALA A 212 8.72 11.00 -4.04
C ALA A 212 9.22 12.44 -4.27
N PRO A 213 9.40 13.28 -3.23
CA PRO A 213 9.85 14.67 -3.40
C PRO A 213 11.12 14.79 -4.25
N GLN A 214 12.14 13.97 -3.98
CA GLN A 214 13.40 13.99 -4.71
C GLN A 214 13.30 13.49 -6.16
N ARG A 215 12.21 12.79 -6.50
CA ARG A 215 11.91 12.30 -7.86
C ARG A 215 11.12 13.29 -8.71
N CYS A 216 10.71 14.39 -8.12
CA CYS A 216 9.88 15.41 -8.75
C CYS A 216 10.53 16.79 -8.64
N THR A 217 10.36 17.63 -9.65
CA THR A 217 10.63 19.06 -9.50
C THR A 217 9.52 19.71 -8.68
N ASP A 218 9.80 20.89 -8.09
CA ASP A 218 8.82 21.65 -7.30
C ASP A 218 7.58 22.00 -8.14
N ASP A 219 7.79 22.36 -9.41
CA ASP A 219 6.69 22.69 -10.32
C ASP A 219 5.83 21.46 -10.65
N PHE A 220 6.46 20.29 -10.78
CA PHE A 220 5.73 19.04 -11.01
C PHE A 220 4.94 18.61 -9.77
N LEU A 221 5.51 18.74 -8.56
CA LEU A 221 4.80 18.52 -7.30
C LEU A 221 3.58 19.44 -7.16
N LYS A 222 3.75 20.74 -7.45
CA LYS A 222 2.64 21.70 -7.44
C LYS A 222 1.57 21.34 -8.46
N ALA A 223 1.96 20.91 -9.67
CA ALA A 223 1.03 20.51 -10.71
C ALA A 223 0.22 19.26 -10.31
N THR A 224 0.87 18.25 -9.71
CA THR A 224 0.17 17.05 -9.20
C THR A 224 -0.75 17.40 -8.03
N ARG A 225 -0.33 18.28 -7.11
CA ARG A 225 -1.19 18.75 -6.02
C ARG A 225 -2.40 19.54 -6.53
N SER A 226 -2.19 20.44 -7.49
CA SER A 226 -3.27 21.21 -8.12
C SER A 226 -4.28 20.31 -8.85
N LEU A 227 -3.79 19.23 -9.50
CA LEU A 227 -4.66 18.23 -10.12
C LEU A 227 -5.53 17.53 -9.08
N ALA A 228 -4.94 17.11 -7.96
CA ALA A 228 -5.69 16.46 -6.89
C ALA A 228 -6.71 17.42 -6.24
N ASP A 229 -6.34 18.68 -6.03
CA ASP A 229 -7.25 19.69 -5.47
C ASP A 229 -8.42 20.00 -6.41
N GLU A 230 -8.17 20.09 -7.73
CA GLU A 230 -9.20 20.34 -8.74
C GLU A 230 -10.30 19.26 -8.75
N PHE A 231 -9.92 18.01 -8.52
CA PHE A 231 -10.84 16.86 -8.58
C PHE A 231 -11.15 16.25 -7.20
N ASP A 232 -10.73 16.89 -6.10
CA ASP A 232 -10.90 16.37 -4.72
C ASP A 232 -10.37 14.94 -4.50
N LEU A 233 -9.25 14.60 -5.15
CA LEU A 233 -8.65 13.26 -5.12
C LEU A 233 -7.69 13.07 -3.96
N PRO A 234 -7.55 11.83 -3.44
CA PRO A 234 -6.46 11.48 -2.55
C PRO A 234 -5.11 11.51 -3.29
N VAL A 235 -4.06 11.76 -2.51
CA VAL A 235 -2.67 11.79 -2.99
C VAL A 235 -1.83 10.85 -2.15
N MET A 236 -0.88 10.13 -2.76
CA MET A 236 0.16 9.39 -2.05
C MET A 236 1.55 9.76 -2.56
N THR A 237 2.55 9.71 -1.70
CA THR A 237 3.95 9.93 -2.08
C THR A 237 4.89 9.28 -1.07
N HIS A 238 6.00 8.68 -1.55
CA HIS A 238 7.03 8.08 -0.69
C HIS A 238 7.88 9.19 -0.04
N VAL A 239 8.11 9.13 1.26
CA VAL A 239 8.87 10.15 1.97
C VAL A 239 9.79 9.53 3.03
N GLN A 240 11.08 9.80 2.90
CA GLN A 240 12.13 9.46 3.90
C GLN A 240 12.02 8.01 4.43
N GLU A 241 11.90 7.06 3.49
CA GLU A 241 11.92 5.64 3.79
C GLU A 241 13.29 5.18 4.30
N THR A 242 14.36 5.69 3.67
CA THR A 242 15.73 5.30 3.99
C THR A 242 16.55 6.47 4.52
N ARG A 243 17.67 6.14 5.20
CA ARG A 243 18.64 7.16 5.63
C ARG A 243 19.18 7.98 4.46
N LEU A 244 19.40 7.34 3.30
CA LEU A 244 19.81 8.04 2.09
C LEU A 244 18.82 9.12 1.70
N GLN A 245 17.51 8.85 1.76
CA GLN A 245 16.50 9.85 1.45
C GLN A 245 16.52 11.02 2.46
N ALA A 246 16.75 10.77 3.74
CA ALA A 246 16.91 11.83 4.74
C ALA A 246 18.12 12.72 4.43
N VAL A 247 19.27 12.11 4.08
CA VAL A 247 20.47 12.83 3.62
C VAL A 247 20.20 13.61 2.34
N THR A 248 19.47 13.01 1.39
CA THR A 248 19.05 13.68 0.14
C THR A 248 18.24 14.93 0.42
N GLY A 249 17.27 14.87 1.34
CA GLY A 249 16.46 16.02 1.75
C GLY A 249 17.35 17.19 2.24
N GLN A 250 18.32 16.90 3.09
CA GLN A 250 19.25 17.92 3.59
C GLN A 250 20.12 18.54 2.48
N ILE A 251 20.64 17.72 1.56
CA ILE A 251 21.52 18.20 0.50
C ILE A 251 20.74 18.96 -0.58
N MET A 252 19.59 18.44 -1.01
CA MET A 252 18.80 19.04 -2.10
C MET A 252 17.97 20.24 -1.65
N TYR A 253 17.42 20.22 -0.43
CA TYR A 253 16.44 21.20 0.04
C TYR A 253 16.89 22.03 1.23
N GLY A 254 18.04 21.70 1.84
CA GLY A 254 18.50 22.30 3.09
C GLY A 254 17.61 22.01 4.30
N SER A 255 16.74 20.98 4.21
CA SER A 255 15.76 20.61 5.22
C SER A 255 15.30 19.17 5.04
N SER A 256 14.45 18.66 5.95
CA SER A 256 13.73 17.41 5.71
C SER A 256 12.82 17.51 4.48
N MET A 257 12.48 16.36 3.88
CA MET A 257 11.50 16.31 2.78
C MET A 257 10.10 16.71 3.25
N PHE A 258 9.74 16.47 4.51
CA PHE A 258 8.46 16.91 5.08
C PHE A 258 8.37 18.44 5.12
N ALA A 259 9.40 19.11 5.64
CA ALA A 259 9.48 20.57 5.65
C ALA A 259 9.51 21.17 4.23
N HIS A 260 10.10 20.48 3.27
CA HIS A 260 10.06 20.90 1.87
C HIS A 260 8.65 20.82 1.27
N LEU A 261 7.96 19.68 1.46
CA LEU A 261 6.58 19.49 1.00
C LEU A 261 5.61 20.49 1.65
N ASP A 262 5.81 20.80 2.94
CA ASP A 262 5.02 21.81 3.65
C ASP A 262 5.20 23.20 3.05
N ARG A 263 6.44 23.63 2.80
CA ARG A 263 6.74 24.92 2.11
C ARG A 263 6.12 25.01 0.74
N LEU A 264 5.93 23.89 0.03
CA LEU A 264 5.26 23.85 -1.27
C LEU A 264 3.72 23.88 -1.14
N GLY A 265 3.16 23.80 0.07
CA GLY A 265 1.72 23.63 0.30
C GLY A 265 1.18 22.29 -0.19
N PHE A 266 2.06 21.28 -0.27
CA PHE A 266 1.70 19.95 -0.77
C PHE A 266 0.96 19.11 0.27
N LEU A 267 1.31 19.27 1.57
CA LEU A 267 0.73 18.50 2.68
C LEU A 267 -0.67 19.02 3.00
N LYS A 268 -1.67 18.14 2.94
CA LYS A 268 -3.08 18.43 3.24
C LYS A 268 -3.79 17.15 3.71
N GLU A 269 -5.03 17.29 4.14
CA GLU A 269 -5.95 16.14 4.26
C GLU A 269 -5.97 15.32 2.98
N LYS A 270 -6.28 14.02 3.05
CA LYS A 270 -6.25 13.05 1.95
C LYS A 270 -4.87 12.91 1.29
N THR A 271 -3.78 13.31 1.97
CA THR A 271 -2.40 13.00 1.56
C THR A 271 -1.87 11.86 2.42
N ALA A 272 -1.48 10.76 1.80
CA ALA A 272 -0.83 9.62 2.42
C ALA A 272 0.70 9.70 2.21
N LEU A 273 1.45 9.87 3.28
CA LEU A 273 2.92 9.92 3.29
C LEU A 273 3.45 8.51 3.55
N ILE A 274 4.01 7.87 2.52
CA ILE A 274 4.37 6.47 2.55
C ILE A 274 5.73 6.32 3.24
N HIS A 275 5.85 5.34 4.13
CA HIS A 275 6.97 4.96 4.99
C HIS A 275 7.23 5.89 6.17
N ALA A 276 7.67 7.13 5.96
CA ALA A 276 7.99 8.10 7.03
C ALA A 276 8.82 7.47 8.17
N VAL A 277 9.98 6.86 7.83
CA VAL A 277 10.84 6.13 8.77
C VAL A 277 11.84 7.06 9.44
N TRP A 278 12.52 7.90 8.64
CA TRP A 278 13.62 8.77 9.09
C TRP A 278 13.15 10.21 9.26
N LEU A 279 12.63 10.56 10.44
CA LEU A 279 12.06 11.89 10.71
C LEU A 279 12.39 12.38 12.12
N THR A 280 12.21 13.68 12.32
CA THR A 280 12.44 14.41 13.56
C THR A 280 11.12 14.72 14.28
N PRO A 281 11.14 15.15 15.56
CA PRO A 281 9.95 15.68 16.23
C PRO A 281 9.32 16.86 15.49
N ALA A 282 10.14 17.70 14.83
CA ALA A 282 9.64 18.81 14.02
C ALA A 282 8.84 18.31 12.80
N ASP A 283 9.27 17.22 12.15
CA ASP A 283 8.54 16.61 11.04
C ASP A 283 7.18 16.05 11.50
N ILE A 284 7.12 15.40 12.66
CA ILE A 284 5.85 14.96 13.26
C ILE A 284 4.91 16.14 13.47
N SER A 285 5.42 17.27 13.98
CA SER A 285 4.61 18.47 14.18
C SER A 285 4.07 19.04 12.87
N ILE A 286 4.87 19.04 11.79
CA ILE A 286 4.45 19.45 10.45
C ILE A 286 3.34 18.53 9.92
N ILE A 287 3.52 17.22 10.01
CA ILE A 287 2.54 16.24 9.53
C ILE A 287 1.22 16.40 10.33
N ALA A 288 1.29 16.50 11.64
CA ALA A 288 0.12 16.68 12.50
C ALA A 288 -0.66 17.96 12.15
N ALA A 289 0.04 19.07 11.92
CA ALA A 289 -0.58 20.36 11.57
C ALA A 289 -1.24 20.33 10.17
N SER A 290 -0.73 19.53 9.25
CA SER A 290 -1.24 19.44 7.87
C SER A 290 -2.51 18.61 7.71
N GLY A 291 -2.83 17.74 8.67
CA GLY A 291 -3.90 16.74 8.58
C GLY A 291 -3.59 15.55 7.66
N ALA A 292 -2.37 15.46 7.12
CA ALA A 292 -1.94 14.33 6.31
C ALA A 292 -1.90 13.03 7.13
N SER A 293 -2.08 11.90 6.45
CA SER A 293 -1.94 10.56 7.01
C SER A 293 -0.56 9.99 6.73
N VAL A 294 -0.10 9.06 7.57
CA VAL A 294 1.13 8.29 7.32
C VAL A 294 0.77 6.84 7.00
N GLN A 295 1.42 6.30 5.98
CA GLN A 295 1.26 4.93 5.51
C GLN A 295 2.44 4.07 5.99
N HIS A 296 2.19 3.16 6.92
CA HIS A 296 3.21 2.26 7.44
C HIS A 296 3.28 0.96 6.64
N ASN A 297 4.46 0.60 6.16
CA ASN A 297 4.72 -0.61 5.39
C ASN A 297 5.75 -1.48 6.15
N PRO A 298 5.36 -2.17 7.25
CA PRO A 298 6.32 -2.78 8.17
C PRO A 298 7.16 -3.87 7.52
N THR A 299 6.56 -4.68 6.66
CA THR A 299 7.22 -5.86 6.07
C THR A 299 8.36 -5.45 5.14
N VAL A 300 8.13 -4.49 4.23
CA VAL A 300 9.17 -4.00 3.32
C VAL A 300 10.27 -3.26 4.07
N ASN A 301 9.89 -2.42 5.04
CA ASN A 301 10.86 -1.66 5.82
C ASN A 301 11.83 -2.58 6.58
N MET A 302 11.35 -3.73 7.07
CA MET A 302 12.19 -4.77 7.68
C MET A 302 13.05 -5.48 6.64
N LYS A 303 12.46 -5.92 5.52
CA LYS A 303 13.18 -6.72 4.51
C LYS A 303 14.29 -5.90 3.83
N LEU A 304 14.07 -4.64 3.55
CA LEU A 304 15.08 -3.74 2.98
C LEU A 304 16.03 -3.15 4.04
N GLY A 305 15.76 -3.40 5.32
CA GLY A 305 16.52 -2.80 6.40
C GLY A 305 16.39 -1.27 6.45
N SER A 306 15.27 -0.72 5.96
CA SER A 306 15.02 0.74 5.97
C SER A 306 14.90 1.30 7.38
N GLY A 307 14.32 0.53 8.30
CA GLY A 307 14.14 0.91 9.71
C GLY A 307 12.69 0.81 10.18
N LEU A 308 12.41 1.33 11.38
CA LEU A 308 11.09 1.31 12.01
C LEU A 308 10.54 2.72 12.17
N MET A 309 9.40 2.98 11.56
CA MET A 309 8.64 4.23 11.71
C MET A 309 8.27 4.49 13.18
N PRO A 310 8.33 5.73 13.70
CA PRO A 310 7.93 6.05 15.08
C PRO A 310 6.39 6.16 15.21
N MET A 311 5.70 5.02 15.12
CA MET A 311 4.24 4.99 15.06
C MET A 311 3.58 5.52 16.34
N ARG A 312 4.14 5.22 17.53
CA ARG A 312 3.57 5.70 18.80
C ARG A 312 3.60 7.21 18.87
N GLU A 313 4.71 7.83 18.50
CA GLU A 313 4.90 9.27 18.50
C GLU A 313 3.92 9.97 17.54
N MET A 314 3.64 9.33 16.39
CA MET A 314 2.66 9.82 15.43
C MET A 314 1.23 9.74 15.98
N LEU A 315 0.85 8.61 16.58
CA LEU A 315 -0.48 8.44 17.19
C LEU A 315 -0.69 9.41 18.35
N ASP A 316 0.33 9.62 19.19
CA ASP A 316 0.29 10.58 20.32
C ASP A 316 0.14 12.03 19.81
N ALA A 317 0.66 12.34 18.62
CA ALA A 317 0.47 13.62 17.95
C ALA A 317 -0.87 13.75 17.19
N GLY A 318 -1.73 12.72 17.24
CA GLY A 318 -3.04 12.69 16.57
C GLY A 318 -2.97 12.44 15.05
N ILE A 319 -1.81 12.03 14.52
CA ILE A 319 -1.65 11.69 13.10
C ILE A 319 -2.38 10.38 12.82
N ASN A 320 -3.16 10.34 11.74
CA ASN A 320 -3.74 9.11 11.25
C ASN A 320 -2.67 8.22 10.63
N VAL A 321 -2.62 6.95 11.08
CA VAL A 321 -1.73 5.93 10.51
C VAL A 321 -2.56 4.90 9.78
N SER A 322 -2.14 4.55 8.56
CA SER A 322 -2.66 3.46 7.74
C SER A 322 -1.59 2.40 7.48
N LEU A 323 -1.98 1.23 6.98
CA LEU A 323 -1.07 0.12 6.67
C LEU A 323 -1.09 -0.23 5.20
N GLY A 324 0.06 -0.70 4.68
CA GLY A 324 0.20 -1.26 3.35
C GLY A 324 1.17 -2.42 3.28
N THR A 325 1.11 -3.17 2.19
CA THR A 325 1.97 -4.33 1.96
C THR A 325 3.23 -3.98 1.20
N ASP A 326 3.17 -2.98 0.29
CA ASP A 326 4.22 -2.61 -0.64
C ASP A 326 4.45 -3.65 -1.78
N GLY A 327 5.52 -3.51 -2.55
CA GLY A 327 5.76 -4.29 -3.75
C GLY A 327 6.08 -5.75 -3.54
N CYS A 328 5.40 -6.64 -4.26
CA CYS A 328 5.58 -8.09 -4.13
C CYS A 328 6.96 -8.60 -4.57
N GLY A 329 7.71 -7.88 -5.39
CA GLY A 329 9.11 -8.18 -5.69
C GLY A 329 10.04 -7.94 -4.50
N LEU A 330 9.58 -7.14 -3.53
CA LEU A 330 10.33 -6.78 -2.33
C LEU A 330 9.85 -7.55 -1.09
N VAL A 331 8.53 -7.78 -0.93
CA VAL A 331 7.94 -8.43 0.27
C VAL A 331 7.38 -9.81 0.00
N GLU A 332 7.38 -10.26 -1.23
CA GLU A 332 6.93 -11.57 -1.74
C GLU A 332 5.40 -11.76 -1.73
N THR A 333 4.63 -10.92 -1.02
CA THR A 333 3.18 -11.12 -0.90
C THR A 333 2.42 -9.85 -0.50
N ALA A 334 1.24 -9.64 -1.07
CA ALA A 334 0.27 -8.61 -0.65
C ALA A 334 -0.61 -9.14 0.49
N ASP A 335 0.00 -9.44 1.64
CA ASP A 335 -0.66 -10.07 2.78
C ASP A 335 -0.90 -9.07 3.92
N MET A 336 -2.14 -8.59 4.04
CA MET A 336 -2.53 -7.62 5.07
C MET A 336 -2.53 -8.23 6.48
N LEU A 337 -2.83 -9.51 6.66
CA LEU A 337 -2.71 -10.15 7.98
C LEU A 337 -1.27 -10.12 8.47
N ARG A 338 -0.32 -10.39 7.57
CA ARG A 338 1.11 -10.26 7.88
C ARG A 338 1.50 -8.82 8.19
N ALA A 339 1.01 -7.84 7.43
CA ALA A 339 1.31 -6.43 7.67
C ALA A 339 0.78 -5.97 9.04
N VAL A 340 -0.44 -6.34 9.40
CA VAL A 340 -1.07 -6.03 10.70
C VAL A 340 -0.31 -6.69 11.85
N SER A 341 0.01 -7.98 11.71
CA SER A 341 0.77 -8.73 12.71
C SER A 341 2.18 -8.16 12.91
N ASN A 342 2.89 -7.90 11.82
CA ASN A 342 4.23 -7.28 11.85
C ASN A 342 4.20 -5.92 12.54
N THR A 343 3.20 -5.06 12.25
CA THR A 343 3.03 -3.78 12.94
C THR A 343 2.93 -3.98 14.45
N ALA A 344 2.05 -4.88 14.91
CA ALA A 344 1.86 -5.13 16.33
C ALA A 344 3.10 -5.71 17.02
N TYR A 345 3.95 -6.46 16.30
CA TYR A 345 5.18 -7.01 16.86
C TYR A 345 6.35 -6.03 16.83
N VAL A 346 6.68 -5.47 15.65
CA VAL A 346 7.92 -4.70 15.49
C VAL A 346 7.91 -3.39 16.24
N GLN A 347 6.74 -2.78 16.40
CA GLN A 347 6.63 -1.52 17.15
C GLN A 347 6.94 -1.67 18.65
N LYS A 348 6.83 -2.87 19.21
CA LYS A 348 7.27 -3.18 20.59
C LYS A 348 8.78 -3.13 20.77
N LEU A 349 9.53 -3.28 19.68
CA LEU A 349 10.99 -3.20 19.70
C LEU A 349 11.53 -1.77 19.79
N ARG A 350 10.67 -0.74 19.63
CA ARG A 350 11.10 0.67 19.70
C ARG A 350 11.30 1.21 21.09
N GLY A 351 10.85 0.53 22.12
CA GLY A 351 11.02 1.00 23.50
C GLY A 351 10.62 -0.06 24.53
N ASN A 352 11.11 0.15 25.75
CA ASN A 352 10.93 -0.80 26.85
C ASN A 352 9.67 -0.52 27.71
N ASP A 353 8.98 0.59 27.45
CA ASP A 353 7.76 0.95 28.16
C ASP A 353 6.55 0.21 27.56
N PRO A 354 5.97 -0.79 28.25
CA PRO A 354 4.86 -1.58 27.73
C PRO A 354 3.58 -0.76 27.53
N ASP A 355 3.40 0.34 28.24
CA ASP A 355 2.23 1.22 28.12
C ASP A 355 2.26 2.03 26.81
N ARG A 356 3.41 2.10 26.17
CA ARG A 356 3.60 2.77 24.88
C ARG A 356 3.64 1.82 23.67
N TRP A 357 3.55 0.52 23.89
CA TRP A 357 3.55 -0.43 22.78
C TRP A 357 2.29 -0.33 21.92
N ILE A 358 2.44 -0.53 20.62
CA ILE A 358 1.30 -0.62 19.73
C ILE A 358 0.52 -1.91 20.01
N THR A 359 -0.76 -1.75 20.23
CA THR A 359 -1.69 -2.82 20.58
C THR A 359 -2.32 -3.47 19.33
N ALA A 360 -2.89 -4.65 19.47
CA ALA A 360 -3.62 -5.30 18.38
C ALA A 360 -4.82 -4.46 17.88
N PRO A 361 -5.64 -3.83 18.74
CA PRO A 361 -6.68 -2.92 18.28
C PRO A 361 -6.16 -1.72 17.49
N GLU A 362 -5.02 -1.11 17.86
CA GLU A 362 -4.43 0.00 17.11
C GLU A 362 -3.92 -0.45 15.73
N ALA A 363 -3.26 -1.62 15.63
CA ALA A 363 -2.82 -2.18 14.36
C ALA A 363 -4.02 -2.55 13.46
N PHE A 364 -5.08 -3.13 14.03
CA PHE A 364 -6.34 -3.40 13.31
C PHE A 364 -7.02 -2.12 12.83
N HIS A 365 -7.07 -1.08 13.67
CA HIS A 365 -7.60 0.24 13.30
C HIS A 365 -6.84 0.83 12.10
N ALA A 366 -5.51 0.79 12.13
CA ALA A 366 -4.68 1.28 11.02
C ALA A 366 -4.94 0.55 9.70
N ALA A 367 -5.26 -0.76 9.75
CA ALA A 367 -5.58 -1.57 8.58
C ALA A 367 -7.05 -1.42 8.09
N THR A 368 -7.90 -0.73 8.81
CA THR A 368 -9.32 -0.58 8.49
C THR A 368 -9.70 0.89 8.42
N LYS A 369 -10.13 1.48 9.52
CA LYS A 369 -10.57 2.88 9.60
C LYS A 369 -9.45 3.88 9.28
N GLY A 370 -8.23 3.61 9.71
CA GLY A 370 -7.05 4.41 9.39
C GLY A 370 -6.78 4.44 7.90
N GLY A 371 -6.87 3.28 7.23
CA GLY A 371 -6.77 3.18 5.77
C GLY A 371 -7.86 3.97 5.04
N ALA A 372 -9.11 3.82 5.47
CA ALA A 372 -10.23 4.56 4.89
C ALA A 372 -10.03 6.08 4.98
N ARG A 373 -9.59 6.58 6.15
CA ARG A 373 -9.32 8.01 6.37
C ARG A 373 -8.17 8.52 5.50
N ALA A 374 -7.10 7.72 5.33
CA ALA A 374 -5.98 8.11 4.46
C ALA A 374 -6.40 8.34 3.01
N LEU A 375 -7.45 7.64 2.56
CA LEU A 375 -8.02 7.73 1.21
C LEU A 375 -9.18 8.72 1.09
N GLY A 376 -9.62 9.35 2.18
CA GLY A 376 -10.83 10.20 2.19
C GLY A 376 -12.13 9.41 1.98
N LEU A 377 -12.12 8.11 2.28
CA LEU A 377 -13.26 7.19 2.14
C LEU A 377 -13.87 6.77 3.49
N GLU A 378 -13.49 7.41 4.60
CA GLU A 378 -13.92 7.05 5.97
C GLU A 378 -15.43 7.15 6.22
N LYS A 379 -16.16 7.84 5.33
CA LYS A 379 -17.62 7.88 5.34
C LYS A 379 -18.28 6.76 4.54
N GLN A 380 -17.48 5.95 3.85
CA GLN A 380 -17.95 4.89 2.96
C GLN A 380 -17.52 3.50 3.42
N ILE A 381 -16.23 3.31 3.82
CA ILE A 381 -15.65 2.01 4.17
C ILE A 381 -14.85 2.08 5.48
N GLY A 382 -14.36 0.93 5.96
CA GLY A 382 -13.49 0.82 7.13
C GLY A 382 -14.21 0.55 8.45
N GLU A 383 -15.54 0.56 8.47
CA GLU A 383 -16.39 0.23 9.65
C GLU A 383 -17.60 -0.59 9.24
N ILE A 384 -18.10 -1.42 10.18
CA ILE A 384 -19.43 -2.07 10.05
C ILE A 384 -20.47 -1.16 10.68
N LYS A 385 -21.14 -0.37 9.86
CA LYS A 385 -22.11 0.61 10.31
C LYS A 385 -23.20 0.83 9.25
N VAL A 386 -24.44 1.01 9.69
CA VAL A 386 -25.56 1.31 8.79
C VAL A 386 -25.24 2.53 7.92
N GLY A 387 -25.51 2.40 6.62
CA GLY A 387 -25.26 3.40 5.58
C GLY A 387 -23.88 3.31 4.92
N MET A 388 -22.91 2.59 5.50
CA MET A 388 -21.60 2.36 4.88
C MET A 388 -21.67 1.28 3.81
N LYS A 389 -20.69 1.26 2.91
CA LYS A 389 -20.52 0.20 1.90
C LYS A 389 -20.35 -1.15 2.59
N ALA A 390 -20.88 -2.18 1.99
CA ALA A 390 -20.73 -3.54 2.47
C ALA A 390 -19.40 -4.14 1.98
N ASP A 391 -18.31 -3.64 2.56
CA ASP A 391 -16.92 -4.12 2.36
C ASP A 391 -16.50 -4.88 3.62
N LEU A 392 -16.70 -6.20 3.62
CA LEU A 392 -16.66 -7.06 4.81
C LEU A 392 -15.79 -8.31 4.57
N SER A 393 -15.12 -8.78 5.62
CA SER A 393 -14.40 -10.06 5.64
C SER A 393 -14.86 -10.92 6.80
N GLY A 394 -15.08 -12.21 6.55
CA GLY A 394 -15.56 -13.19 7.54
C GLY A 394 -14.56 -14.32 7.75
N TYR A 395 -14.09 -14.49 8.99
CA TYR A 395 -13.13 -15.51 9.40
C TYR A 395 -13.79 -16.59 10.24
N SER A 396 -13.53 -17.87 9.95
CA SER A 396 -14.09 -19.00 10.69
C SER A 396 -13.56 -19.06 12.13
N LEU A 397 -14.47 -19.01 13.09
CA LEU A 397 -14.18 -19.18 14.50
C LEU A 397 -13.83 -20.62 14.88
N ASP A 398 -14.01 -21.59 13.95
CA ASP A 398 -13.63 -23.00 14.15
C ASP A 398 -12.17 -23.28 13.80
N GLN A 399 -11.42 -22.27 13.36
CA GLN A 399 -9.99 -22.43 13.07
C GLN A 399 -9.15 -22.39 14.35
N ILE A 400 -7.98 -23.04 14.30
CA ILE A 400 -7.04 -23.11 15.42
C ILE A 400 -6.67 -21.73 15.97
N ALA A 401 -6.64 -20.70 15.12
CA ALA A 401 -6.37 -19.32 15.51
C ALA A 401 -7.38 -18.78 16.55
N PHE A 402 -8.62 -19.28 16.55
CA PHE A 402 -9.70 -18.83 17.42
C PHE A 402 -10.14 -19.84 18.48
N VAL A 403 -9.48 -20.99 18.59
CA VAL A 403 -9.85 -22.06 19.57
C VAL A 403 -8.75 -22.23 20.62
N PRO A 404 -9.02 -21.92 21.93
CA PRO A 404 -10.25 -21.33 22.46
C PRO A 404 -10.39 -19.84 22.13
N LEU A 405 -11.62 -19.38 21.92
CA LEU A 405 -11.88 -17.96 21.64
C LEU A 405 -11.77 -17.13 22.94
N ASN A 406 -10.79 -16.24 22.98
CA ASN A 406 -10.58 -15.29 24.08
C ASN A 406 -10.84 -13.85 23.69
N ASP A 407 -10.01 -13.29 22.82
CA ASP A 407 -10.16 -11.93 22.28
C ASP A 407 -10.07 -12.02 20.74
N PRO A 408 -11.18 -11.84 20.02
CA PRO A 408 -11.20 -12.06 18.58
C PRO A 408 -10.26 -11.13 17.81
N ILE A 409 -10.08 -9.88 18.25
CA ILE A 409 -9.18 -8.93 17.57
C ILE A 409 -7.72 -9.31 17.83
N ARG A 410 -7.36 -9.64 19.06
CA ARG A 410 -5.99 -10.10 19.36
C ARG A 410 -5.66 -11.39 18.60
N GLN A 411 -6.62 -12.33 18.54
CA GLN A 411 -6.42 -13.58 17.84
C GLN A 411 -6.38 -13.39 16.33
N LEU A 412 -7.18 -12.48 15.76
CA LEU A 412 -7.09 -12.09 14.36
C LEU A 412 -5.70 -11.50 14.03
N VAL A 413 -5.20 -10.60 14.87
CA VAL A 413 -3.92 -9.91 14.63
C VAL A 413 -2.72 -10.82 14.82
N TYR A 414 -2.72 -11.68 15.85
CA TYR A 414 -1.53 -12.45 16.24
C TYR A 414 -1.51 -13.91 15.78
N ALA A 415 -2.68 -14.50 15.49
CA ALA A 415 -2.77 -15.93 15.23
C ALA A 415 -3.35 -16.27 13.84
N GLU A 416 -4.19 -15.41 13.24
CA GLU A 416 -4.77 -15.69 11.92
C GLU A 416 -3.74 -15.46 10.81
N THR A 417 -3.75 -16.37 9.82
CA THR A 417 -2.78 -16.38 8.70
C THR A 417 -3.44 -16.42 7.32
N GLY A 418 -4.76 -16.15 7.25
CA GLY A 418 -5.56 -16.24 6.03
C GLY A 418 -6.28 -17.57 5.84
N SER A 419 -5.86 -18.61 6.57
CA SER A 419 -6.49 -19.95 6.48
C SER A 419 -7.94 -19.98 6.98
N GLY A 420 -8.29 -19.05 7.85
CA GLY A 420 -9.63 -18.87 8.41
C GLY A 420 -10.59 -18.09 7.55
N LEU A 421 -10.13 -17.36 6.53
CA LEU A 421 -11.01 -16.56 5.69
C LEU A 421 -12.05 -17.46 4.96
N ARG A 422 -13.34 -17.10 5.07
CA ARG A 422 -14.45 -17.82 4.44
C ARG A 422 -15.32 -16.95 3.59
N LEU A 423 -15.31 -15.65 3.81
CA LEU A 423 -16.20 -14.72 3.13
C LEU A 423 -15.47 -13.40 2.91
N SER A 424 -15.59 -12.83 1.69
CA SER A 424 -15.31 -11.42 1.44
C SER A 424 -16.43 -10.83 0.57
N ILE A 425 -16.93 -9.69 0.99
CA ILE A 425 -17.95 -8.92 0.30
C ILE A 425 -17.37 -7.54 -0.01
N VAL A 426 -17.57 -7.06 -1.22
CA VAL A 426 -17.19 -5.71 -1.67
C VAL A 426 -18.37 -5.09 -2.42
N ASP A 427 -18.75 -3.87 -2.05
CA ASP A 427 -19.95 -3.21 -2.63
C ASP A 427 -21.18 -4.15 -2.67
N GLY A 428 -21.39 -4.93 -1.60
CA GLY A 428 -22.50 -5.88 -1.52
C GLY A 428 -22.37 -7.13 -2.40
N THR A 429 -21.26 -7.27 -3.14
CA THR A 429 -21.00 -8.46 -3.98
C THR A 429 -20.08 -9.42 -3.23
N VAL A 430 -20.46 -10.70 -3.16
CA VAL A 430 -19.60 -11.76 -2.61
C VAL A 430 -18.50 -12.03 -3.62
N ILE A 431 -17.25 -11.68 -3.31
CA ILE A 431 -16.09 -11.88 -4.19
C ILE A 431 -15.23 -13.09 -3.81
N PHE A 432 -15.36 -13.57 -2.56
CA PHE A 432 -14.68 -14.76 -2.07
C PHE A 432 -15.62 -15.53 -1.15
N ARG A 433 -15.69 -16.86 -1.32
CA ARG A 433 -16.49 -17.74 -0.47
C ARG A 433 -15.86 -19.13 -0.37
N ASP A 434 -15.72 -19.63 0.85
CA ASP A 434 -15.27 -20.99 1.17
C ASP A 434 -14.02 -21.42 0.40
N GLY A 435 -13.00 -20.53 0.37
CA GLY A 435 -11.72 -20.82 -0.25
C GLY A 435 -11.61 -20.52 -1.75
N LYS A 436 -12.67 -19.98 -2.37
CA LYS A 436 -12.73 -19.72 -3.81
C LYS A 436 -13.11 -18.26 -4.11
N LEU A 437 -12.44 -17.69 -5.09
CA LEU A 437 -12.90 -16.46 -5.74
C LEU A 437 -14.17 -16.77 -6.55
N THR A 438 -15.14 -15.86 -6.52
CA THR A 438 -16.45 -16.09 -7.13
C THR A 438 -16.58 -15.53 -8.54
N LEU A 439 -15.74 -14.55 -8.88
CA LEU A 439 -15.83 -13.79 -10.13
C LEU A 439 -14.76 -14.18 -11.17
N ILE A 440 -13.67 -14.79 -10.75
CA ILE A 440 -12.58 -15.20 -11.63
C ILE A 440 -12.14 -16.65 -11.35
N ASP A 441 -11.61 -17.32 -12.36
CA ASP A 441 -10.97 -18.64 -12.22
C ASP A 441 -9.51 -18.45 -11.78
N GLU A 442 -9.28 -18.44 -10.47
CA GLU A 442 -7.95 -18.30 -9.88
C GLU A 442 -6.96 -19.33 -10.41
N ALA A 443 -7.37 -20.60 -10.54
CA ALA A 443 -6.47 -21.66 -11.01
C ALA A 443 -6.02 -21.44 -12.47
N ALA A 444 -6.91 -20.93 -13.32
CA ALA A 444 -6.56 -20.56 -14.69
C ALA A 444 -5.57 -19.38 -14.71
N ILE A 445 -5.82 -18.34 -13.92
CA ILE A 445 -4.92 -17.16 -13.83
C ILE A 445 -3.53 -17.56 -13.32
N LEU A 446 -3.43 -18.42 -12.31
CA LEU A 446 -2.14 -18.86 -11.79
C LEU A 446 -1.35 -19.72 -12.80
N ARG A 447 -2.03 -20.56 -13.58
CA ARG A 447 -1.37 -21.31 -14.69
C ARG A 447 -0.86 -20.36 -15.76
N GLU A 448 -1.70 -19.44 -16.22
CA GLU A 448 -1.31 -18.44 -17.22
C GLU A 448 -0.12 -17.57 -16.72
N ALA A 449 -0.13 -17.19 -15.45
CA ALA A 449 0.98 -16.42 -14.84
C ALA A 449 2.31 -17.20 -14.88
N GLN A 450 2.29 -18.52 -14.66
CA GLN A 450 3.48 -19.37 -14.78
C GLN A 450 3.97 -19.49 -16.22
N GLU A 451 3.06 -19.62 -17.18
CA GLU A 451 3.40 -19.64 -18.60
C GLU A 451 4.04 -18.31 -19.04
N ILE A 452 3.42 -17.19 -18.68
CA ILE A 452 3.95 -15.85 -18.90
C ILE A 452 5.33 -15.68 -18.25
N HIS A 453 5.50 -16.12 -17.00
CA HIS A 453 6.79 -16.02 -16.33
C HIS A 453 7.88 -16.82 -17.06
N ALA A 454 7.58 -18.03 -17.54
CA ALA A 454 8.52 -18.83 -18.31
C ALA A 454 8.96 -18.15 -19.63
N GLU A 455 8.05 -17.44 -20.29
CA GLU A 455 8.35 -16.62 -21.48
C GLU A 455 9.23 -15.41 -21.14
N LEU A 456 8.98 -14.75 -20.02
CA LEU A 456 9.67 -13.53 -19.60
C LEU A 456 11.01 -13.78 -18.91
N GLU A 457 11.24 -14.95 -18.34
CA GLU A 457 12.42 -15.28 -17.53
C GLU A 457 13.75 -14.96 -18.22
N PRO A 458 13.99 -15.32 -19.50
CA PRO A 458 15.23 -14.96 -20.19
C PRO A 458 15.41 -13.44 -20.33
N ILE A 459 14.31 -12.71 -20.52
CA ILE A 459 14.32 -11.25 -20.69
C ILE A 459 14.60 -10.58 -19.34
N ILE A 460 13.95 -11.04 -18.26
CA ILE A 460 14.17 -10.56 -16.90
C ILE A 460 15.64 -10.75 -16.51
N THR A 461 16.19 -11.93 -16.75
CA THR A 461 17.60 -12.24 -16.46
C THR A 461 18.57 -11.33 -17.23
N ALA A 462 18.33 -11.10 -18.53
CA ALA A 462 19.14 -10.17 -19.32
C ALA A 462 19.05 -8.73 -18.82
N VAL A 463 17.87 -8.30 -18.36
CA VAL A 463 17.69 -6.99 -17.73
C VAL A 463 18.46 -6.89 -16.43
N GLU A 464 18.42 -7.91 -15.57
CA GLU A 464 19.19 -7.96 -14.31
C GLU A 464 20.72 -7.89 -14.57
N GLU A 465 21.22 -8.61 -15.53
CA GLU A 465 22.62 -8.53 -15.93
C GLU A 465 23.02 -7.12 -16.39
N SER A 466 22.12 -6.40 -17.05
CA SER A 466 22.35 -5.02 -17.50
C SER A 466 22.47 -4.01 -16.36
N VAL A 467 21.98 -4.35 -15.18
CA VAL A 467 22.05 -3.50 -13.97
C VAL A 467 23.41 -3.58 -13.28
N ALA A 468 24.19 -4.65 -13.50
CA ALA A 468 25.45 -4.90 -12.79
C ALA A 468 26.44 -3.70 -12.78
N PRO A 469 26.65 -2.94 -13.87
CA PRO A 469 27.53 -1.77 -13.87
C PRO A 469 27.09 -0.64 -12.94
N LEU A 470 25.78 -0.55 -12.63
CA LEU A 470 25.22 0.48 -11.78
C LEU A 470 25.43 0.20 -10.29
N LEU A 471 25.59 -1.05 -9.88
CA LEU A 471 25.57 -1.44 -8.47
C LEU A 471 26.75 -0.87 -7.68
N ALA A 472 27.94 -0.80 -8.26
CA ALA A 472 29.12 -0.31 -7.55
C ALA A 472 29.01 1.19 -7.19
N PRO A 473 28.66 2.10 -8.10
CA PRO A 473 28.36 3.50 -7.77
C PRO A 473 27.25 3.64 -6.70
N TYR A 474 26.14 2.95 -6.84
CA TYR A 474 25.05 3.02 -5.86
C TYR A 474 25.48 2.53 -4.47
N ARG A 475 26.29 1.46 -4.37
CA ARG A 475 26.86 0.99 -3.09
C ARG A 475 27.74 2.05 -2.42
N ARG A 476 28.55 2.78 -3.19
CA ARG A 476 29.39 3.86 -2.64
C ARG A 476 28.53 5.02 -2.16
N ILE A 477 27.51 5.43 -2.91
CA ILE A 477 26.53 6.46 -2.47
C ILE A 477 25.86 6.02 -1.18
N HIS A 478 25.35 4.79 -1.13
CA HIS A 478 24.70 4.25 0.06
C HIS A 478 25.64 4.29 1.28
N ALA A 479 26.87 3.76 1.15
CA ALA A 479 27.86 3.77 2.22
C ALA A 479 28.21 5.20 2.68
N ARG A 480 28.33 6.13 1.75
CA ARG A 480 28.60 7.55 2.04
C ARG A 480 27.45 8.19 2.82
N CYS A 481 26.19 7.87 2.47
CA CYS A 481 25.01 8.35 3.19
C CYS A 481 24.88 7.74 4.60
N LEU A 482 25.35 6.51 4.83
CA LEU A 482 25.38 5.92 6.18
C LEU A 482 26.30 6.70 7.13
N CYS A 483 27.39 7.29 6.61
CA CYS A 483 28.35 8.10 7.38
C CYS A 483 28.00 9.60 7.39
N HIS A 484 27.07 10.07 6.54
CA HIS A 484 26.74 11.48 6.46
C HIS A 484 25.91 11.91 7.68
N PRO A 485 26.21 13.05 8.33
CA PRO A 485 25.39 13.56 9.43
C PRO A 485 23.94 13.79 9.03
N ILE A 486 23.01 13.46 9.91
CA ILE A 486 21.59 13.85 9.84
C ILE A 486 21.26 14.61 11.13
N ALA A 487 20.07 15.17 11.23
CA ALA A 487 19.60 15.87 12.43
C ALA A 487 19.75 14.98 13.66
N SER A 488 20.36 15.50 14.73
CA SER A 488 20.70 14.73 15.93
C SER A 488 19.49 14.27 16.73
N ASP A 489 18.32 14.90 16.51
CA ASP A 489 17.03 14.58 17.10
C ASP A 489 16.17 13.68 16.21
N THR A 490 16.74 13.13 15.11
CA THR A 490 16.04 12.12 14.29
C THR A 490 15.69 10.91 15.15
N TYR A 491 14.44 10.45 15.07
CA TYR A 491 14.03 9.26 15.80
C TYR A 491 14.85 8.03 15.41
N PRO A 492 15.26 7.19 16.37
CA PRO A 492 16.02 5.97 16.08
C PRO A 492 15.19 5.05 15.19
N ALA A 493 15.60 4.88 13.94
CA ALA A 493 14.96 3.97 13.00
C ALA A 493 15.49 2.53 13.11
N ARG A 494 16.63 2.34 13.76
CA ARG A 494 17.29 1.04 14.02
C ARG A 494 17.78 0.98 15.46
N PHE A 495 17.99 -0.23 15.97
CA PHE A 495 18.78 -0.40 17.19
C PHE A 495 20.24 -0.06 16.87
N GLU A 496 20.69 1.10 17.29
CA GLU A 496 22.11 1.40 17.36
C GLU A 496 22.61 0.85 18.68
N CYS A 497 23.44 -0.20 18.64
CA CYS A 497 24.32 -0.48 19.77
C CYS A 497 25.19 0.75 19.96
N ALA A 498 25.07 1.43 21.10
CA ALA A 498 26.12 2.31 21.55
C ALA A 498 27.36 1.42 21.79
N LEU A 499 28.28 1.40 20.80
CA LEU A 499 29.60 0.85 20.95
C LEU A 499 30.46 1.82 21.78
#